data_7dc0e3efe17d3d7856c114fa890eb182
#
_entry.id   7dc0e3efe17d3d7856c114fa890eb182
#
_cell.length_a   1.000
_cell.length_b   1.000
_cell.length_c   1.000
_cell.angle_alpha   90.00
_cell.angle_beta   90.00
_cell.angle_gamma   90.00
#
_symmetry.space_group_name_H-M   'P 1'
#
loop_
_entity.id
_entity.type
_entity.pdbx_description
1 polymer ?
#
loop_
_entity_poly.entity_id
_entity_poly.type
_entity_poly.pdbx_seq_one_letter_code
_entity_poly.pdbx_strand_id
1 'polypeptide(L)'
;MKRQVTMEEISDGKLYTSNDLVKADCGDCAGCHACCTGMGSSIVLDPLDIVRICRGTGAAFETLLAGKIELNVVDGIILPNLKMAGAEDGCGFLTEEGRCGIHPFRPGICRLFPLGRYYEENGFRYFLQVHECQKENRAKVKVKKWLIHRI
;
A
#
# COMPACT_ATOMS: atom_id res chain seq x y z
N MET A 1 -9.87 -8.10 -6.81
CA MET A 1 -10.35 -6.79 -7.28
C MET A 1 -9.64 -6.47 -8.59
N LYS A 2 -10.38 -6.40 -9.70
CA LYS A 2 -9.84 -5.94 -10.99
C LYS A 2 -10.09 -4.43 -11.08
N ARG A 3 -9.05 -3.61 -11.09
CA ARG A 3 -9.17 -2.19 -11.44
C ARG A 3 -9.43 -2.08 -12.94
N GLN A 4 -10.38 -1.25 -13.35
CA GLN A 4 -10.66 -0.93 -14.75
C GLN A 4 -9.71 0.19 -15.24
N VAL A 5 -8.41 -0.04 -15.13
CA VAL A 5 -7.36 0.86 -15.60
C VAL A 5 -6.35 0.06 -16.41
N THR A 6 -5.81 0.65 -17.46
CA THR A 6 -4.80 0.00 -18.28
C THR A 6 -3.42 0.10 -17.63
N MET A 7 -2.52 -0.82 -17.97
CA MET A 7 -1.14 -0.77 -17.46
C MET A 7 -0.40 0.50 -17.91
N GLU A 8 -0.72 0.99 -19.11
CA GLU A 8 -0.17 2.21 -19.68
C GLU A 8 -0.58 3.46 -18.87
N GLU A 9 -1.78 3.46 -18.30
CA GLU A 9 -2.27 4.60 -17.50
C GLU A 9 -1.67 4.66 -16.10
N ILE A 10 -1.33 3.52 -15.50
CA ILE A 10 -0.89 3.46 -14.10
C ILE A 10 0.60 3.20 -13.91
N SER A 11 1.32 2.79 -14.97
CA SER A 11 2.72 2.37 -14.86
C SER A 11 3.61 3.04 -15.91
N ASP A 12 4.91 2.80 -15.77
CA ASP A 12 5.92 3.19 -16.76
C ASP A 12 5.95 2.26 -17.99
N GLY A 13 4.97 1.38 -18.14
CA GLY A 13 4.85 0.42 -19.24
C GLY A 13 5.82 -0.76 -19.15
N LYS A 14 6.54 -0.91 -18.04
CA LYS A 14 7.54 -1.97 -17.84
C LYS A 14 7.11 -2.96 -16.77
N LEU A 15 7.50 -4.21 -16.94
CA LEU A 15 7.37 -5.26 -15.94
C LEU A 15 8.75 -5.64 -15.42
N TYR A 16 8.85 -5.75 -14.09
CA TYR A 16 10.09 -5.97 -13.38
C TYR A 16 10.08 -7.32 -12.67
N THR A 17 11.23 -7.98 -12.63
CA THR A 17 11.49 -9.14 -11.77
C THR A 17 12.07 -8.68 -10.43
N SER A 18 12.23 -9.60 -9.50
CA SER A 18 12.81 -9.31 -8.18
C SER A 18 14.26 -8.78 -8.22
N ASN A 19 14.99 -9.08 -9.30
CA ASN A 19 16.40 -8.70 -9.47
C ASN A 19 16.59 -7.38 -10.22
N ASP A 20 15.55 -6.86 -10.86
CA ASP A 20 15.64 -5.64 -11.66
C ASP A 20 15.76 -4.39 -10.78
N LEU A 21 16.36 -3.35 -11.36
CA LEU A 21 16.44 -2.02 -10.76
C LEU A 21 15.21 -1.20 -11.12
N VAL A 22 14.57 -0.61 -10.13
CA VAL A 22 13.37 0.23 -10.30
C VAL A 22 13.50 1.53 -9.49
N LYS A 23 12.95 2.62 -9.99
CA LYS A 23 12.94 3.93 -9.32
C LYS A 23 11.88 3.98 -8.21
N ALA A 24 12.04 3.17 -7.18
CA ALA A 24 11.07 3.03 -6.10
C ALA A 24 11.49 3.70 -4.78
N ASP A 25 12.79 3.96 -4.58
CA ASP A 25 13.29 4.51 -3.32
C ASP A 25 12.90 5.97 -3.14
N CYS A 26 11.91 6.17 -2.29
CA CYS A 26 11.32 7.48 -1.96
C CYS A 26 11.86 8.06 -0.63
N GLY A 27 13.02 7.60 -0.14
CA GLY A 27 13.60 8.09 1.12
C GLY A 27 12.71 7.86 2.32
N ASP A 28 12.11 6.67 2.42
CA ASP A 28 11.24 6.23 3.51
C ASP A 28 10.01 7.11 3.77
N CYS A 29 9.50 7.75 2.71
CA CYS A 29 8.34 8.65 2.76
C CYS A 29 8.51 9.85 3.72
N ALA A 30 9.73 10.29 3.96
CA ALA A 30 9.99 11.44 4.82
C ALA A 30 9.26 12.70 4.28
N GLY A 31 8.39 13.28 5.11
CA GLY A 31 7.61 14.48 4.78
C GLY A 31 6.56 14.29 3.68
N CYS A 32 6.13 13.04 3.41
CA CYS A 32 5.11 12.74 2.40
C CYS A 32 4.10 11.73 2.93
N HIS A 33 2.82 11.96 2.65
CA HIS A 33 1.70 11.08 3.00
C HIS A 33 0.67 10.95 1.86
N ALA A 34 1.05 11.29 0.64
CA ALA A 34 0.13 11.29 -0.50
C ALA A 34 -0.56 9.92 -0.74
N CYS A 35 0.16 8.80 -0.55
CA CYS A 35 -0.42 7.47 -0.64
C CYS A 35 -1.23 7.03 0.60
N CYS A 36 -1.38 7.90 1.60
CA CYS A 36 -2.20 7.70 2.79
C CYS A 36 -3.49 8.52 2.75
N THR A 37 -3.80 9.18 1.65
CA THR A 37 -5.00 10.02 1.44
C THR A 37 -5.69 9.65 0.14
N GLY A 38 -7.01 9.77 0.10
CA GLY A 38 -7.79 9.55 -1.12
C GLY A 38 -7.81 8.12 -1.65
N MET A 39 -7.46 7.13 -0.82
CA MET A 39 -7.39 5.73 -1.26
C MET A 39 -8.73 4.99 -1.26
N GLY A 40 -9.78 5.59 -0.71
CA GLY A 40 -11.09 4.96 -0.58
C GLY A 40 -10.98 3.59 0.10
N SER A 41 -11.61 2.56 -0.46
CA SER A 41 -11.55 1.18 0.04
C SER A 41 -10.47 0.31 -0.59
N SER A 42 -9.51 0.91 -1.31
CA SER A 42 -8.54 0.16 -2.12
C SER A 42 -7.44 -0.55 -1.33
N ILE A 43 -7.20 -0.14 -0.07
CA ILE A 43 -6.20 -0.77 0.79
C ILE A 43 -6.81 -1.97 1.51
N VAL A 44 -7.05 -3.02 0.74
CA VAL A 44 -7.61 -4.29 1.25
C VAL A 44 -6.55 -5.02 2.07
N LEU A 45 -6.98 -5.57 3.20
CA LEU A 45 -6.12 -6.26 4.17
C LEU A 45 -6.28 -7.77 4.05
N ASP A 46 -5.17 -8.48 4.01
CA ASP A 46 -5.17 -9.93 4.15
C ASP A 46 -5.12 -10.35 5.64
N PRO A 47 -5.33 -11.63 5.97
CA PRO A 47 -5.27 -12.09 7.36
C PRO A 47 -3.93 -11.82 8.06
N LEU A 48 -2.82 -11.85 7.33
CA LEU A 48 -1.50 -11.57 7.89
C LEU A 48 -1.34 -10.08 8.20
N ASP A 49 -1.88 -9.21 7.36
CA ASP A 49 -1.92 -7.76 7.61
C ASP A 49 -2.69 -7.46 8.91
N ILE A 50 -3.84 -8.08 9.12
CA ILE A 50 -4.63 -7.94 10.35
C ILE A 50 -3.82 -8.38 11.57
N VAL A 51 -3.19 -9.55 11.52
CA VAL A 51 -2.36 -10.04 12.64
C VAL A 51 -1.21 -9.08 12.94
N ARG A 52 -0.55 -8.55 11.93
CA ARG A 52 0.56 -7.59 12.10
C ARG A 52 0.10 -6.28 12.72
N ILE A 53 -1.00 -5.73 12.24
CA ILE A 53 -1.58 -4.49 12.77
C ILE A 53 -2.00 -4.69 14.23
N CYS A 54 -2.74 -5.75 14.54
CA CYS A 54 -3.17 -6.05 15.90
C CYS A 54 -1.99 -6.20 16.85
N ARG A 55 -0.96 -6.96 16.46
CA ARG A 55 0.27 -7.13 17.27
C ARG A 55 1.05 -5.84 17.44
N GLY A 56 1.21 -5.07 16.37
CA GLY A 56 1.97 -3.83 16.38
C GLY A 56 1.31 -2.70 17.17
N THR A 57 -0.03 -2.62 17.14
CA THR A 57 -0.81 -1.62 17.89
C THR A 57 -1.17 -2.07 19.29
N GLY A 58 -1.15 -3.37 19.59
CA GLY A 58 -1.70 -3.94 20.82
C GLY A 58 -3.23 -3.93 20.86
N ALA A 59 -3.91 -3.56 19.78
CA ALA A 59 -5.37 -3.46 19.73
C ALA A 59 -6.00 -4.75 19.17
N ALA A 60 -7.17 -5.11 19.70
CA ALA A 60 -7.99 -6.17 19.15
C ALA A 60 -8.59 -5.72 17.80
N PHE A 61 -8.92 -6.68 16.94
CA PHE A 61 -9.52 -6.39 15.62
C PHE A 61 -10.83 -5.60 15.73
N GLU A 62 -11.68 -5.95 16.69
CA GLU A 62 -12.94 -5.27 16.98
C GLU A 62 -12.73 -3.80 17.34
N THR A 63 -11.67 -3.50 18.08
CA THR A 63 -11.28 -2.12 18.41
C THR A 63 -10.88 -1.33 17.17
N LEU A 64 -10.16 -1.98 16.24
CA LEU A 64 -9.74 -1.35 15.00
C LEU A 64 -10.92 -1.08 14.05
N LEU A 65 -11.96 -1.93 14.07
CA LEU A 65 -13.20 -1.71 13.32
C LEU A 65 -13.96 -0.46 13.75
N ALA A 66 -13.73 0.04 14.96
CA ALA A 66 -14.39 1.26 15.45
C ALA A 66 -13.94 2.54 14.71
N GLY A 67 -12.80 2.56 14.04
CA GLY A 67 -12.37 3.79 13.37
C GLY A 67 -11.15 3.69 12.47
N LYS A 68 -10.49 2.54 12.40
CA LYS A 68 -9.24 2.35 11.63
C LYS A 68 -9.40 1.41 10.45
N ILE A 69 -10.29 0.44 10.56
CA ILE A 69 -10.59 -0.58 9.55
C ILE A 69 -12.10 -0.58 9.32
N GLU A 70 -12.50 -0.81 8.08
CA GLU A 70 -13.90 -1.01 7.73
C GLU A 70 -14.06 -2.30 6.90
N LEU A 71 -15.28 -2.80 6.79
CA LEU A 71 -15.63 -3.98 6.03
C LEU A 71 -16.41 -3.57 4.79
N ASN A 72 -15.97 -4.02 3.63
CA ASN A 72 -16.66 -3.78 2.35
C ASN A 72 -16.87 -5.08 1.58
N VAL A 73 -17.90 -5.09 0.75
CA VAL A 73 -18.15 -6.21 -0.18
C VAL A 73 -17.30 -5.99 -1.43
N VAL A 74 -16.43 -6.96 -1.73
CA VAL A 74 -15.61 -6.98 -2.93
C VAL A 74 -15.83 -8.30 -3.65
N ASP A 75 -16.33 -8.23 -4.88
CA ASP A 75 -16.64 -9.43 -5.69
C ASP A 75 -17.50 -10.48 -4.94
N GLY A 76 -18.47 -10.02 -4.13
CA GLY A 76 -19.37 -10.87 -3.35
C GLY A 76 -18.77 -11.42 -2.03
N ILE A 77 -17.57 -11.01 -1.66
CA ILE A 77 -16.89 -11.41 -0.42
C ILE A 77 -16.71 -10.17 0.47
N ILE A 78 -16.98 -10.31 1.77
CA ILE A 78 -16.70 -9.26 2.75
C ILE A 78 -15.21 -9.26 3.07
N LEU A 79 -14.54 -8.15 2.77
CA LEU A 79 -13.12 -7.98 3.02
C LEU A 79 -12.86 -6.72 3.88
N PRO A 80 -11.90 -6.78 4.81
CA PRO A 80 -11.46 -5.62 5.55
C PRO A 80 -10.54 -4.74 4.69
N ASN A 81 -10.64 -3.43 4.87
CA ASN A 81 -9.73 -2.44 4.29
C ASN A 81 -9.42 -1.33 5.30
N LEU A 82 -8.33 -0.60 5.07
CA LEU A 82 -8.05 0.59 5.86
C LEU A 82 -9.15 1.64 5.62
N LYS A 83 -9.65 2.21 6.71
CA LYS A 83 -10.66 3.26 6.65
C LYS A 83 -10.01 4.61 6.34
N MET A 84 -10.54 5.30 5.34
CA MET A 84 -10.24 6.70 5.07
C MET A 84 -11.29 7.59 5.75
N ALA A 85 -10.88 8.67 6.35
CA ALA A 85 -11.76 9.56 7.11
C ALA A 85 -11.23 11.00 7.17
N GLY A 86 -12.09 11.91 7.64
CA GLY A 86 -11.77 13.33 7.78
C GLY A 86 -11.89 14.12 6.48
N ALA A 87 -11.62 15.41 6.56
CA ALA A 87 -11.76 16.35 5.44
C ALA A 87 -10.80 16.05 4.28
N GLU A 88 -9.65 15.47 4.58
CA GLU A 88 -8.61 15.12 3.60
C GLU A 88 -8.69 13.66 3.14
N ASP A 89 -9.74 12.93 3.53
CA ASP A 89 -9.88 11.50 3.23
C ASP A 89 -8.62 10.70 3.59
N GLY A 90 -8.10 10.95 4.78
CA GLY A 90 -6.85 10.39 5.29
C GLY A 90 -7.01 9.00 5.89
N CYS A 91 -5.97 8.17 5.78
CA CYS A 91 -5.90 6.87 6.43
C CYS A 91 -6.08 7.01 7.95
N GLY A 92 -6.91 6.14 8.55
CA GLY A 92 -7.18 6.14 9.99
C GLY A 92 -5.93 5.98 10.87
N PHE A 93 -4.80 5.55 10.32
CA PHE A 93 -3.51 5.45 11.02
C PHE A 93 -2.56 6.62 10.73
N LEU A 94 -2.99 7.63 9.99
CA LEU A 94 -2.19 8.83 9.78
C LEU A 94 -2.15 9.64 11.08
N THR A 95 -0.95 10.07 11.50
CA THR A 95 -0.78 10.91 12.68
C THR A 95 -1.01 12.38 12.35
N GLU A 96 -1.17 13.24 13.36
CA GLU A 96 -1.33 14.68 13.18
C GLU A 96 -0.13 15.32 12.47
N GLU A 97 1.06 14.73 12.61
CA GLU A 97 2.28 15.18 11.93
C GLU A 97 2.38 14.67 10.48
N GLY A 98 1.33 14.02 9.96
CA GLY A 98 1.31 13.48 8.60
C GLY A 98 2.20 12.26 8.40
N ARG A 99 2.43 11.45 9.43
CA ARG A 99 3.20 10.19 9.37
C ARG A 99 2.30 8.98 9.55
N CYS A 100 2.71 7.88 8.96
CA CYS A 100 2.03 6.60 9.16
C CYS A 100 2.32 6.05 10.57
N GLY A 101 1.31 6.00 11.45
CA GLY A 101 1.45 5.50 12.82
C GLY A 101 1.73 4.00 12.91
N ILE A 102 1.49 3.24 11.82
CA ILE A 102 1.78 1.81 11.73
C ILE A 102 2.90 1.50 10.75
N HIS A 103 3.79 2.46 10.47
CA HIS A 103 4.83 2.34 9.45
C HIS A 103 5.64 1.03 9.52
N PRO A 104 6.11 0.53 10.70
CA PRO A 104 6.88 -0.70 10.80
C PRO A 104 6.08 -1.98 10.47
N PHE A 105 4.76 -1.93 10.62
CA PHE A 105 3.86 -3.08 10.42
C PHE A 105 2.71 -2.78 9.45
N ARG A 106 2.97 -1.90 8.49
CA ARG A 106 2.04 -1.55 7.40
C ARG A 106 1.54 -2.78 6.64
N PRO A 107 0.32 -2.72 6.08
CA PRO A 107 -0.18 -3.73 5.16
C PRO A 107 0.78 -4.03 3.99
N GLY A 108 0.70 -5.23 3.46
CA GLY A 108 1.54 -5.66 2.34
C GLY A 108 1.46 -4.73 1.14
N ILE A 109 0.26 -4.25 0.80
CA ILE A 109 0.07 -3.30 -0.30
C ILE A 109 0.76 -1.96 -0.04
N CYS A 110 0.73 -1.45 1.20
CA CYS A 110 1.43 -0.20 1.56
C CYS A 110 2.96 -0.38 1.55
N ARG A 111 3.45 -1.57 1.89
CA ARG A 111 4.89 -1.89 1.84
C ARG A 111 5.40 -2.06 0.42
N LEU A 112 4.56 -2.63 -0.44
CA LEU A 112 4.89 -2.82 -1.85
C LEU A 112 4.97 -1.49 -2.60
N PHE A 113 4.10 -0.54 -2.26
CA PHE A 113 4.02 0.77 -2.93
C PHE A 113 5.39 1.48 -2.99
N PRO A 114 5.79 2.11 -4.10
CA PRO A 114 5.01 2.41 -5.31
C PRO A 114 4.97 1.28 -6.34
N LEU A 115 5.39 0.08 -6.00
CA LEU A 115 5.24 -1.06 -6.87
C LEU A 115 3.84 -1.66 -6.75
N GLY A 116 3.38 -2.30 -7.83
CA GLY A 116 2.23 -3.19 -7.86
C GLY A 116 2.65 -4.57 -8.35
N ARG A 117 1.78 -5.56 -8.18
CA ARG A 117 1.96 -6.90 -8.76
C ARG A 117 1.06 -7.07 -9.97
N TYR A 118 1.66 -7.55 -11.06
CA TYR A 118 0.97 -7.98 -12.25
C TYR A 118 0.98 -9.51 -12.30
N TYR A 119 -0.18 -10.13 -12.11
CA TYR A 119 -0.32 -11.58 -12.05
C TYR A 119 -0.42 -12.15 -13.46
N GLU A 120 0.35 -13.19 -13.72
CA GLU A 120 0.42 -13.96 -14.96
C GLU A 120 0.02 -15.41 -14.66
N GLU A 121 -0.14 -16.22 -15.69
CA GLU A 121 -0.61 -17.60 -15.58
C GLU A 121 0.26 -18.46 -14.64
N ASN A 122 1.58 -18.24 -14.64
CA ASN A 122 2.54 -19.01 -13.83
C ASN A 122 3.32 -18.18 -12.82
N GLY A 123 2.74 -17.08 -12.31
CA GLY A 123 3.41 -16.25 -11.33
C GLY A 123 2.99 -14.79 -11.39
N PHE A 124 3.93 -13.92 -11.08
CA PHE A 124 3.70 -12.48 -11.15
C PHE A 124 5.00 -11.74 -11.42
N ARG A 125 4.86 -10.54 -11.99
CA ARG A 125 5.91 -9.54 -12.08
C ARG A 125 5.47 -8.27 -11.36
N TYR A 126 6.38 -7.33 -11.22
CA TYR A 126 6.10 -6.04 -10.60
C TYR A 126 5.98 -4.96 -11.67
N PHE A 127 5.20 -3.93 -11.39
CA PHE A 127 5.16 -2.71 -12.19
C PHE A 127 5.33 -1.50 -11.28
N LEU A 128 5.88 -0.41 -11.82
CA LEU A 128 6.05 0.85 -11.10
C LEU A 128 4.84 1.75 -11.35
N GLN A 129 4.15 2.15 -10.28
CA GLN A 129 3.09 3.14 -10.34
C GLN A 129 3.70 4.54 -10.47
N VAL A 130 3.37 5.26 -11.55
CA VAL A 130 4.05 6.53 -11.88
C VAL A 130 3.31 7.77 -11.41
N HIS A 131 1.97 7.69 -11.27
CA HIS A 131 1.15 8.85 -10.94
C HIS A 131 0.71 8.90 -9.46
N GLU A 132 0.84 7.81 -8.74
CA GLU A 132 0.38 7.67 -7.36
C GLU A 132 1.40 8.14 -6.31
N CYS A 133 2.68 8.11 -6.64
CA CYS A 133 3.75 8.60 -5.76
C CYS A 133 4.23 9.95 -6.22
N GLN A 134 4.02 10.98 -5.40
CA GLN A 134 4.39 12.37 -5.69
C GLN A 134 5.88 12.67 -5.50
N LYS A 135 6.68 11.73 -4.97
CA LYS A 135 8.13 11.93 -4.83
C LYS A 135 8.81 11.89 -6.20
N GLU A 136 9.36 13.03 -6.58
CA GLU A 136 10.26 13.15 -7.73
C GLU A 136 11.66 12.61 -7.39
N ASN A 137 12.47 12.34 -8.42
CA ASN A 137 13.88 11.94 -8.26
C ASN A 137 14.14 10.73 -7.35
N ARG A 138 13.25 9.73 -7.38
CA ARG A 138 13.43 8.48 -6.64
C ARG A 138 14.69 7.77 -7.09
N ALA A 139 15.48 7.26 -6.13
CA ALA A 139 16.66 6.47 -6.42
C ALA A 139 16.29 5.07 -6.95
N LYS A 140 17.20 4.49 -7.74
CA LYS A 140 17.05 3.12 -8.21
C LYS A 140 17.45 2.14 -7.12
N VAL A 141 16.62 1.14 -6.91
CA VAL A 141 16.84 0.05 -5.96
C VAL A 141 16.41 -1.28 -6.60
N LYS A 142 17.06 -2.39 -6.25
CA LYS A 142 16.57 -3.71 -6.67
C LYS A 142 15.22 -3.98 -6.02
N VAL A 143 14.27 -4.49 -6.80
CA VAL A 143 12.91 -4.82 -6.31
C VAL A 143 12.96 -5.65 -5.04
N LYS A 144 13.76 -6.73 -5.00
CA LYS A 144 13.91 -7.56 -3.80
C LYS A 144 14.44 -6.79 -2.57
N LYS A 145 15.36 -5.84 -2.76
CA LYS A 145 15.85 -5.00 -1.65
C LYS A 145 14.76 -4.07 -1.13
N TRP A 146 14.01 -3.45 -2.04
CA TRP A 146 12.86 -2.63 -1.68
C TRP A 146 11.87 -3.37 -0.81
N LEU A 147 11.54 -4.60 -1.18
CA LEU A 147 10.59 -5.44 -0.45
C LEU A 147 11.12 -5.89 0.92
N ILE A 148 12.40 -6.27 1.02
CA ILE A 148 13.00 -6.78 2.26
C ILE A 148 13.17 -5.68 3.31
N HIS A 149 13.61 -4.49 2.91
CA HIS A 149 13.80 -3.39 3.86
C HIS A 149 12.50 -2.82 4.43
N ARG A 150 11.35 -3.31 3.97
CA ARG A 150 10.02 -2.87 4.41
C ARG A 150 9.18 -3.97 5.05
N ILE A 151 9.80 -5.08 5.39
CA ILE A 151 9.18 -6.18 6.15
C ILE A 151 9.43 -6.00 7.65
#